data_8a8db34b252788d69b063c6e3d6bd240
#
_entry.id   8a8db34b252788d69b063c6e3d6bd240
#
_cell.length_a   1.000
_cell.length_b   1.000
_cell.length_c   1.000
_cell.angle_alpha   90.00
_cell.angle_beta   90.00
_cell.angle_gamma   90.00
#
_symmetry.space_group_name_H-M   'P 1'
#
loop_
_entity.id
_entity.type
_entity.pdbx_description
1 polymer ?
#
loop_
_entity_poly.entity_id
_entity_poly.type
_entity_poly.pdbx_seq_one_letter_code
_entity_poly.pdbx_strand_id
1 'polypeptide(L)'
;MIHTLTLNTAIDMNIFCDPLKPSAVNRTRHTEYCPNGKGVNVSLILNHYQQPTHIMGIFGGFTGRYIVEELRQKNIKVTPAWVSEPTRINIFINDGAEEYKLVNPGAKIDDECKQQVIHHLQCVTSGDYLAISGSLPPGIESRFYAEIIELCQQKGRSEERRVGK
;
A
#
# COMPACT_ATOMS: atom_id res chain seq x y z
N MET A 1 3.80 -14.82 -13.06
CA MET A 1 4.22 -13.53 -12.42
C MET A 1 3.64 -13.47 -11.01
N ILE A 2 4.24 -12.68 -10.11
CA ILE A 2 3.67 -12.44 -8.78
C ILE A 2 3.01 -11.06 -8.78
N HIS A 3 1.70 -11.04 -8.60
CA HIS A 3 0.92 -9.83 -8.40
C HIS A 3 0.72 -9.58 -6.91
N THR A 4 0.77 -8.34 -6.47
CA THR A 4 0.43 -7.96 -5.11
C THR A 4 -0.74 -6.98 -5.12
N LEU A 5 -1.68 -7.14 -4.21
CA LEU A 5 -2.80 -6.24 -4.03
C LEU A 5 -2.77 -5.62 -2.64
N THR A 6 -2.76 -4.28 -2.58
CA THR A 6 -2.83 -3.50 -1.35
C THR A 6 -3.97 -2.49 -1.44
N LEU A 7 -5.01 -2.66 -0.64
CA LEU A 7 -6.18 -1.76 -0.64
C LEU A 7 -5.96 -0.49 0.21
N ASN A 8 -4.98 -0.49 1.12
CA ASN A 8 -4.70 0.62 2.02
C ASN A 8 -3.20 0.97 2.00
N THR A 9 -2.75 1.54 0.88
CA THR A 9 -1.39 2.01 0.70
C THR A 9 -1.08 3.20 1.62
N ALA A 10 0.19 3.51 1.81
CA ALA A 10 0.65 4.61 2.65
C ALA A 10 1.99 5.17 2.18
N ILE A 11 2.30 6.38 2.59
CA ILE A 11 3.68 6.83 2.76
C ILE A 11 4.04 6.64 4.23
N ASP A 12 5.17 6.01 4.53
CA ASP A 12 5.76 6.07 5.85
C ASP A 12 6.75 7.22 5.88
N MET A 13 6.45 8.23 6.71
CA MET A 13 7.30 9.37 6.97
C MET A 13 8.10 9.10 8.25
N ASN A 14 9.39 8.80 8.08
CA ASN A 14 10.31 8.57 9.18
C ASN A 14 11.01 9.87 9.54
N ILE A 15 10.88 10.30 10.78
CA ILE A 15 11.41 11.56 11.31
C ILE A 15 12.43 11.25 12.39
N PHE A 16 13.62 11.83 12.26
CA PHE A 16 14.67 11.75 13.27
C PHE A 16 14.92 13.14 13.86
N CYS A 17 14.87 13.26 15.17
CA CYS A 17 15.05 14.53 15.86
C CYS A 17 15.73 14.34 17.22
N ASP A 18 15.95 15.45 17.95
CA ASP A 18 16.32 15.44 19.35
C ASP A 18 15.09 15.10 20.22
N PRO A 19 15.27 14.71 21.51
CA PRO A 19 14.17 14.43 22.41
C PRO A 19 13.09 15.50 22.38
N LEU A 20 11.86 15.07 22.10
CA LEU A 20 10.73 15.97 21.88
C LEU A 20 10.40 16.76 23.14
N LYS A 21 10.20 18.06 22.97
CA LYS A 21 9.81 18.99 24.04
C LYS A 21 8.39 19.49 23.79
N PRO A 22 7.44 19.23 24.69
CA PRO A 22 6.09 19.78 24.58
C PRO A 22 6.11 21.32 24.51
N SER A 23 5.15 21.88 23.77
CA SER A 23 4.98 23.35 23.64
C SER A 23 6.20 24.11 23.13
N ALA A 24 7.11 23.44 22.45
CA ALA A 24 8.31 24.02 21.84
C ALA A 24 8.39 23.66 20.35
N VAL A 25 9.17 24.43 19.61
CA VAL A 25 9.52 24.08 18.22
C VAL A 25 10.59 22.99 18.25
N ASN A 26 10.22 21.79 17.83
CA ASN A 26 11.15 20.68 17.66
C ASN A 26 11.60 20.64 16.20
N ARG A 27 12.91 20.66 15.96
CA ARG A 27 13.50 20.62 14.61
C ARG A 27 13.94 19.20 14.28
N THR A 28 13.62 18.77 13.07
CA THR A 28 14.06 17.46 12.57
C THR A 28 15.52 17.53 12.14
N ARG A 29 16.27 16.46 12.33
CA ARG A 29 17.62 16.26 11.81
C ARG A 29 17.57 15.66 10.39
N HIS A 30 16.65 14.72 10.22
CA HIS A 30 16.46 13.99 8.97
C HIS A 30 15.01 13.55 8.83
N THR A 31 14.54 13.46 7.58
CA THR A 31 13.20 12.96 7.27
C THR A 31 13.26 12.13 5.99
N GLU A 32 12.66 10.95 6.03
CA GLU A 32 12.55 10.04 4.91
C GLU A 32 11.08 9.77 4.57
N TYR A 33 10.78 9.63 3.29
CA TYR A 33 9.47 9.26 2.78
C TYR A 33 9.58 7.93 2.03
N CYS A 34 8.91 6.90 2.51
CA CYS A 34 8.96 5.57 1.93
C CYS A 34 7.59 5.14 1.45
N PRO A 35 7.44 4.73 0.17
CA PRO A 35 6.27 3.99 -0.26
C PRO A 35 6.02 2.79 0.64
N ASN A 36 4.80 2.64 1.14
CA ASN A 36 4.44 1.55 2.03
C ASN A 36 3.04 0.98 1.72
N GLY A 37 2.83 -0.20 2.26
CA GLY A 37 1.66 -1.06 2.16
C GLY A 37 2.14 -2.50 2.14
N LYS A 38 1.44 -3.41 2.77
CA LYS A 38 1.98 -4.78 2.93
C LYS A 38 2.29 -5.45 1.58
N GLY A 39 1.42 -5.32 0.58
CA GLY A 39 1.71 -5.83 -0.76
C GLY A 39 2.78 -5.02 -1.49
N VAL A 40 2.84 -3.69 -1.27
CA VAL A 40 3.93 -2.85 -1.78
C VAL A 40 5.28 -3.36 -1.26
N ASN A 41 5.38 -3.63 0.05
CA ASN A 41 6.60 -4.14 0.66
C ASN A 41 6.98 -5.53 0.13
N VAL A 42 6.01 -6.42 -0.10
CA VAL A 42 6.25 -7.72 -0.75
C VAL A 42 6.87 -7.50 -2.12
N SER A 43 6.31 -6.62 -2.95
CA SER A 43 6.85 -6.33 -4.28
C SER A 43 8.23 -5.67 -4.24
N LEU A 44 8.50 -4.80 -3.27
CA LEU A 44 9.83 -4.20 -3.09
C LEU A 44 10.89 -5.29 -2.78
N ILE A 45 10.54 -6.25 -1.93
CA ILE A 45 11.43 -7.38 -1.62
C ILE A 45 11.60 -8.30 -2.85
N LEU A 46 10.52 -8.63 -3.56
CA LEU A 46 10.60 -9.41 -4.79
C LEU A 46 11.50 -8.73 -5.83
N ASN A 47 11.34 -7.42 -6.00
CA ASN A 47 12.17 -6.64 -6.92
C ASN A 47 13.65 -6.63 -6.50
N HIS A 48 13.95 -6.54 -5.21
CA HIS A 48 15.31 -6.66 -4.67
C HIS A 48 15.95 -8.00 -5.07
N TYR A 49 15.18 -9.09 -5.04
CA TYR A 49 15.63 -10.41 -5.49
C TYR A 49 15.44 -10.64 -7.00
N GLN A 50 15.23 -9.56 -7.78
CA GLN A 50 15.07 -9.62 -9.23
C GLN A 50 13.91 -10.52 -9.71
N GLN A 51 12.90 -10.71 -8.86
CA GLN A 51 11.69 -11.47 -9.21
C GLN A 51 10.66 -10.54 -9.85
N PRO A 52 10.17 -10.87 -11.04
CA PRO A 52 9.14 -10.06 -11.70
C PRO A 52 7.89 -9.93 -10.83
N THR A 53 7.50 -8.69 -10.55
CA THR A 53 6.35 -8.38 -9.71
C THR A 53 5.49 -7.27 -10.32
N HIS A 54 4.21 -7.24 -9.97
CA HIS A 54 3.26 -6.23 -10.41
C HIS A 54 2.37 -5.81 -9.22
N ILE A 55 2.41 -4.53 -8.89
CA ILE A 55 1.61 -3.96 -7.82
C ILE A 55 0.27 -3.50 -8.36
N MET A 56 -0.80 -3.96 -7.74
CA MET A 56 -2.14 -3.39 -7.85
C MET A 56 -2.51 -2.81 -6.48
N GLY A 57 -3.16 -1.67 -6.46
CA GLY A 57 -3.50 -1.03 -5.19
C GLY A 57 -4.33 0.21 -5.37
N ILE A 58 -4.82 0.74 -4.23
CA ILE A 58 -5.58 1.98 -4.18
C ILE A 58 -4.65 3.12 -3.79
N PHE A 59 -4.71 4.18 -4.59
CA PHE A 59 -3.89 5.37 -4.44
C PHE A 59 -4.76 6.61 -4.62
N GLY A 60 -4.39 7.72 -3.98
CA GLY A 60 -5.16 8.95 -4.09
C GLY A 60 -4.33 10.22 -3.87
N GLY A 61 -4.77 11.30 -4.48
CA GLY A 61 -4.17 12.61 -4.33
C GLY A 61 -2.69 12.69 -4.75
N PHE A 62 -1.99 13.68 -4.23
CA PHE A 62 -0.55 13.90 -4.50
C PHE A 62 0.33 12.81 -3.87
N THR A 63 -0.05 12.31 -2.72
CA THR A 63 0.67 11.25 -2.00
C THR A 63 0.61 9.92 -2.74
N GLY A 64 -0.54 9.57 -3.33
CA GLY A 64 -0.68 8.39 -4.17
C GLY A 64 0.16 8.49 -5.44
N ARG A 65 0.20 9.67 -6.09
CA ARG A 65 1.07 9.91 -7.25
C ARG A 65 2.54 9.74 -6.90
N TYR A 66 2.98 10.29 -5.77
CA TYR A 66 4.34 10.11 -5.28
C TYR A 66 4.70 8.62 -5.15
N ILE A 67 3.87 7.81 -4.49
CA ILE A 67 4.12 6.38 -4.31
C ILE A 67 4.27 5.67 -5.67
N VAL A 68 3.32 5.92 -6.58
CA VAL A 68 3.32 5.27 -7.91
C VAL A 68 4.57 5.63 -8.70
N GLU A 69 5.01 6.89 -8.64
CA GLU A 69 6.22 7.37 -9.30
C GLU A 69 7.48 6.72 -8.72
N GLU A 70 7.65 6.72 -7.40
CA GLU A 70 8.76 6.07 -6.71
C GLU A 70 8.89 4.58 -7.05
N LEU A 71 7.76 3.87 -7.14
CA LEU A 71 7.75 2.46 -7.49
C LEU A 71 8.13 2.23 -8.97
N ARG A 72 7.66 3.11 -9.86
CA ARG A 72 8.01 3.05 -11.30
C ARG A 72 9.49 3.35 -11.55
N GLN A 73 10.09 4.29 -10.79
CA GLN A 73 11.53 4.56 -10.86
C GLN A 73 12.37 3.35 -10.47
N LYS A 74 11.82 2.44 -9.64
CA LYS A 74 12.43 1.15 -9.28
C LYS A 74 12.14 0.04 -10.31
N ASN A 75 11.58 0.40 -11.48
CA ASN A 75 11.16 -0.54 -12.53
C ASN A 75 10.08 -1.55 -12.08
N ILE A 76 9.27 -1.21 -11.09
CA ILE A 76 8.15 -2.03 -10.66
C ILE A 76 6.91 -1.61 -11.43
N LYS A 77 6.23 -2.58 -12.06
CA LYS A 77 4.95 -2.34 -12.72
C LYS A 77 3.89 -2.02 -11.68
N VAL A 78 3.16 -0.92 -11.86
CA VAL A 78 2.07 -0.49 -10.96
C VAL A 78 0.82 -0.21 -11.77
N THR A 79 -0.31 -0.81 -11.37
CA THR A 79 -1.65 -0.50 -11.87
C THR A 79 -2.48 0.09 -10.73
N PRO A 80 -2.58 1.42 -10.66
CA PRO A 80 -3.30 2.10 -9.58
C PRO A 80 -4.80 2.18 -9.84
N ALA A 81 -5.60 1.84 -8.83
CA ALA A 81 -6.98 2.33 -8.71
C ALA A 81 -6.96 3.67 -7.96
N TRP A 82 -7.66 4.66 -8.47
CA TRP A 82 -7.57 6.02 -7.95
C TRP A 82 -8.78 6.43 -7.12
N VAL A 83 -8.52 7.14 -6.02
CA VAL A 83 -9.53 7.85 -5.22
C VAL A 83 -9.19 9.33 -5.15
N SER A 84 -10.19 10.15 -4.83
CA SER A 84 -10.03 11.61 -4.73
C SER A 84 -9.23 12.02 -3.49
N GLU A 85 -9.47 11.36 -2.35
CA GLU A 85 -8.77 11.65 -1.11
C GLU A 85 -7.29 11.25 -1.19
N PRO A 86 -6.37 11.99 -0.54
CA PRO A 86 -4.95 11.63 -0.51
C PRO A 86 -4.72 10.27 0.16
N THR A 87 -3.82 9.48 -0.40
CA THR A 87 -3.27 8.31 0.29
C THR A 87 -2.67 8.73 1.63
N ARG A 88 -2.92 7.96 2.67
CA ARG A 88 -2.47 8.27 4.04
C ARG A 88 -0.95 8.38 4.15
N ILE A 89 -0.52 9.23 5.09
CA ILE A 89 0.86 9.29 5.55
C ILE A 89 0.86 8.76 6.99
N ASN A 90 1.61 7.71 7.27
CA ASN A 90 1.95 7.31 8.62
C ASN A 90 3.17 8.09 9.07
N ILE A 91 3.25 8.46 10.33
CA ILE A 91 4.36 9.24 10.88
C ILE A 91 5.05 8.42 11.96
N PHE A 92 6.34 8.19 11.79
CA PHE A 92 7.20 7.51 12.74
C PHE A 92 8.26 8.51 13.18
N ILE A 93 8.29 8.82 14.47
CA ILE A 93 9.26 9.77 15.04
C ILE A 93 10.18 8.98 15.96
N ASN A 94 11.48 9.09 15.70
CA ASN A 94 12.52 8.63 16.59
C ASN A 94 13.27 9.84 17.10
N ASP A 95 13.16 10.11 18.41
CA ASP A 95 13.78 11.25 19.06
C ASP A 95 15.10 10.88 19.80
N GLY A 96 15.58 9.68 19.54
CA GLY A 96 16.79 9.14 20.16
C GLY A 96 16.55 8.52 21.54
N ALA A 97 15.42 8.78 22.19
CA ALA A 97 15.02 8.19 23.45
C ALA A 97 13.77 7.30 23.28
N GLU A 98 12.81 7.76 22.48
CA GLU A 98 11.51 7.12 22.29
C GLU A 98 11.15 7.03 20.81
N GLU A 99 10.23 6.11 20.50
CA GLU A 99 9.58 6.01 19.19
C GLU A 99 8.08 6.30 19.28
N TYR A 100 7.61 7.20 18.40
CA TYR A 100 6.19 7.52 18.28
C TYR A 100 5.67 7.05 16.91
N LYS A 101 4.54 6.34 16.92
CA LYS A 101 3.94 5.77 15.70
C LYS A 101 2.52 6.26 15.56
N LEU A 102 2.29 7.18 14.62
CA LEU A 102 0.98 7.71 14.29
C LEU A 102 0.53 7.08 12.95
N VAL A 103 -0.46 6.20 13.02
CA VAL A 103 -0.95 5.46 11.87
C VAL A 103 -2.34 5.96 11.49
N ASN A 104 -2.46 6.55 10.32
CA ASN A 104 -3.71 7.09 9.82
C ASN A 104 -4.60 6.00 9.20
N PRO A 105 -5.94 6.16 9.22
CA PRO A 105 -6.89 5.14 8.76
C PRO A 105 -6.83 4.89 7.24
N GLY A 106 -6.51 5.89 6.45
CA GLY A 106 -6.50 5.84 4.98
C GLY A 106 -7.68 6.59 4.37
N ALA A 107 -7.64 6.71 3.04
CA ALA A 107 -8.69 7.34 2.25
C ALA A 107 -9.98 6.51 2.29
N LYS A 108 -11.13 7.17 2.25
CA LYS A 108 -12.42 6.50 2.09
C LYS A 108 -12.57 6.00 0.65
N ILE A 109 -12.95 4.74 0.51
CA ILE A 109 -13.09 4.08 -0.78
C ILE A 109 -14.56 4.06 -1.20
N ASP A 110 -14.82 4.54 -2.40
CA ASP A 110 -16.13 4.49 -3.05
C ASP A 110 -16.29 3.24 -3.94
N ASP A 111 -17.49 3.06 -4.47
CA ASP A 111 -17.81 1.91 -5.32
C ASP A 111 -17.12 2.00 -6.69
N GLU A 112 -16.85 3.19 -7.20
CA GLU A 112 -16.12 3.37 -8.47
C GLU A 112 -14.68 2.83 -8.34
N CYS A 113 -14.00 3.16 -7.26
CA CYS A 113 -12.66 2.65 -6.99
C CYS A 113 -12.65 1.13 -6.79
N LYS A 114 -13.68 0.56 -6.11
CA LYS A 114 -13.82 -0.90 -6.01
C LYS A 114 -13.93 -1.56 -7.39
N GLN A 115 -14.72 -0.98 -8.28
CA GLN A 115 -14.84 -1.48 -9.67
C GLN A 115 -13.52 -1.38 -10.43
N GLN A 116 -12.73 -0.32 -10.25
CA GLN A 116 -11.39 -0.23 -10.82
C GLN A 116 -10.50 -1.38 -10.33
N VAL A 117 -10.52 -1.68 -9.02
CA VAL A 117 -9.76 -2.81 -8.46
C VAL A 117 -10.17 -4.13 -9.10
N ILE A 118 -11.48 -4.42 -9.19
CA ILE A 118 -12.01 -5.63 -9.83
C ILE A 118 -11.58 -5.71 -11.31
N HIS A 119 -11.66 -4.58 -12.03
CA HIS A 119 -11.22 -4.52 -13.43
C HIS A 119 -9.72 -4.83 -13.57
N HIS A 120 -8.89 -4.28 -12.69
CA HIS A 120 -7.43 -4.52 -12.73
C HIS A 120 -7.06 -5.99 -12.48
N LEU A 121 -7.85 -6.73 -11.72
CA LEU A 121 -7.65 -8.16 -11.52
C LEU A 121 -7.81 -9.00 -12.79
N GLN A 122 -8.35 -8.42 -13.87
CA GLN A 122 -8.45 -9.13 -15.15
C GLN A 122 -7.09 -9.41 -15.78
N CYS A 123 -6.05 -8.67 -15.42
CA CYS A 123 -4.69 -8.91 -15.91
C CYS A 123 -3.99 -10.11 -15.25
N VAL A 124 -4.52 -10.65 -14.15
CA VAL A 124 -4.01 -11.87 -13.50
C VAL A 124 -4.49 -13.08 -14.30
N THR A 125 -3.59 -13.93 -14.75
CA THR A 125 -3.88 -15.08 -15.62
C THR A 125 -3.55 -16.40 -14.92
N SER A 126 -3.96 -17.52 -15.53
CA SER A 126 -3.59 -18.85 -15.03
C SER A 126 -2.07 -18.99 -14.98
N GLY A 127 -1.55 -19.50 -13.84
CA GLY A 127 -0.11 -19.62 -13.58
C GLY A 127 0.51 -18.39 -12.91
N ASP A 128 -0.24 -17.31 -12.71
CA ASP A 128 0.17 -16.18 -11.88
C ASP A 128 -0.23 -16.40 -10.42
N TYR A 129 0.49 -15.74 -9.51
CA TYR A 129 0.16 -15.68 -8.09
C TYR A 129 -0.37 -14.29 -7.74
N LEU A 130 -1.42 -14.23 -6.92
CA LEU A 130 -1.94 -12.99 -6.36
C LEU A 130 -1.80 -12.99 -4.83
N ALA A 131 -0.90 -12.16 -4.31
CA ALA A 131 -0.75 -11.94 -2.88
C ALA A 131 -1.62 -10.75 -2.44
N ILE A 132 -2.65 -11.02 -1.64
CA ILE A 132 -3.55 -10.01 -1.09
C ILE A 132 -3.13 -9.72 0.34
N SER A 133 -2.74 -8.48 0.65
CA SER A 133 -2.24 -8.16 1.98
C SER A 133 -2.43 -6.71 2.37
N GLY A 134 -2.65 -6.49 3.66
CA GLY A 134 -2.83 -5.18 4.26
C GLY A 134 -4.13 -5.03 5.04
N SER A 135 -4.27 -3.89 5.72
CA SER A 135 -5.51 -3.49 6.37
C SER A 135 -6.53 -3.01 5.34
N LEU A 136 -7.79 -3.03 5.73
CA LEU A 136 -8.86 -2.44 4.94
C LEU A 136 -8.94 -0.94 5.23
N PRO A 137 -9.06 -0.09 4.20
CA PRO A 137 -9.35 1.32 4.36
C PRO A 137 -10.84 1.55 4.68
N PRO A 138 -11.22 2.75 5.15
CA PRO A 138 -12.63 3.12 5.32
C PRO A 138 -13.43 2.92 4.02
N GLY A 139 -14.65 2.41 4.15
CA GLY A 139 -15.54 2.13 3.00
C GLY A 139 -15.37 0.75 2.37
N ILE A 140 -14.42 -0.07 2.83
CA ILE A 140 -14.27 -1.46 2.42
C ILE A 140 -14.54 -2.39 3.60
N GLU A 141 -15.44 -3.34 3.39
CA GLU A 141 -15.73 -4.43 4.32
C GLU A 141 -14.92 -5.68 3.99
N SER A 142 -14.73 -6.56 4.96
CA SER A 142 -13.96 -7.80 4.79
C SER A 142 -14.51 -8.72 3.69
N ARG A 143 -15.82 -8.66 3.40
CA ARG A 143 -16.45 -9.38 2.30
C ARG A 143 -15.84 -9.05 0.93
N PHE A 144 -15.30 -7.84 0.74
CA PHE A 144 -14.67 -7.46 -0.53
C PHE A 144 -13.43 -8.32 -0.84
N TYR A 145 -12.68 -8.74 0.18
CA TYR A 145 -11.61 -9.72 -0.02
C TYR A 145 -12.16 -11.09 -0.47
N ALA A 146 -13.29 -11.54 0.08
CA ALA A 146 -13.92 -12.78 -0.35
C ALA A 146 -14.35 -12.69 -1.83
N GLU A 147 -14.96 -11.58 -2.24
CA GLU A 147 -15.35 -11.34 -3.63
C GLU A 147 -14.14 -11.40 -4.58
N ILE A 148 -13.01 -10.79 -4.21
CA ILE A 148 -11.76 -10.85 -4.99
C ILE A 148 -11.27 -12.29 -5.11
N ILE A 149 -11.28 -13.04 -4.00
CA ILE A 149 -10.84 -14.43 -3.96
C ILE A 149 -11.72 -15.31 -4.86
N GLU A 150 -13.02 -15.19 -4.76
CA GLU A 150 -13.98 -15.93 -5.61
C GLU A 150 -13.76 -15.64 -7.10
N LEU A 151 -13.57 -14.38 -7.46
CA LEU A 151 -13.25 -13.97 -8.84
C LEU A 151 -11.96 -14.61 -9.35
N CYS A 152 -10.93 -14.70 -8.51
CA CYS A 152 -9.66 -15.33 -8.88
C CYS A 152 -9.80 -16.84 -9.03
N GLN A 153 -10.52 -17.52 -8.14
CA GLN A 153 -10.77 -18.96 -8.18
C GLN A 153 -11.56 -19.38 -9.42
N GLN A 154 -12.62 -18.64 -9.78
CA GLN A 154 -13.42 -18.89 -10.97
C GLN A 154 -12.59 -18.87 -12.28
N LYS A 155 -11.45 -18.16 -12.27
CA LYS A 155 -10.54 -18.07 -13.41
C LYS A 155 -9.35 -19.05 -13.32
N GLY A 156 -9.36 -20.01 -12.39
CA GLY A 156 -8.29 -21.00 -12.21
C GLY A 156 -6.95 -20.37 -11.76
N ARG A 157 -7.00 -19.29 -10.98
CA ARG A 157 -5.81 -18.55 -10.49
C ARG A 157 -5.42 -19.01 -9.11
N SER A 158 -4.10 -19.07 -8.83
CA SER A 158 -3.59 -19.31 -7.48
C SER A 158 -3.57 -18.01 -6.67
N GLU A 159 -3.84 -18.12 -5.37
CA GLU A 159 -3.85 -16.98 -4.46
C GLU A 159 -3.23 -17.32 -3.10
N GLU A 160 -2.57 -16.34 -2.49
CA GLU A 160 -2.21 -16.38 -1.07
C GLU A 160 -2.86 -15.18 -0.36
N ARG A 161 -3.58 -15.44 0.72
CA ARG A 161 -4.20 -14.42 1.56
C ARG A 161 -3.45 -14.27 2.88
N ARG A 162 -2.96 -13.06 3.18
CA ARG A 162 -2.54 -12.67 4.52
C ARG A 162 -3.35 -11.48 5.00
N VAL A 163 -4.17 -11.70 6.02
CA VAL A 163 -4.86 -10.64 6.74
C VAL A 163 -3.98 -10.28 7.94
N GLY A 164 -3.46 -9.05 7.96
CA GLY A 164 -2.78 -8.54 9.14
C GLY A 164 -3.80 -8.17 10.23
N LYS A 165 -3.46 -8.47 11.48
CA LYS A 165 -4.16 -7.97 12.67
C LYS A 165 -3.97 -6.48 12.82
#